data_af88a959081cd6a639d13194c954e33a
#
_entry.id   af88a959081cd6a639d13194c954e33a
#
_cell.length_a   1.000
_cell.length_b   1.000
_cell.length_c   1.000
_cell.angle_alpha   90.00
_cell.angle_beta   90.00
_cell.angle_gamma   90.00
#
_symmetry.space_group_name_H-M   'P 1'
#
loop_
_entity.id
_entity.type
_entity.pdbx_description
1 polymer ?
#
loop_
_entity_poly.entity_id
_entity_poly.type
_entity_poly.pdbx_seq_one_letter_code
_entity_poly.pdbx_strand_id
1 'polypeptide(L)'
;AAPVAAAEPEPAPAEEAAEQPAAEDAAPAEAETPLDIAADPRLQAAVDYLTPIFHLMGVEEFTFTAGKKGEATILHVEGAHLGALIGRRGETMESLSYLASLVVNRMEGPYVKLGIDVGGYRNKREDDLTALAVRIANRVIRTGCYYEMEPMNPYERHIIHTAVAEIEGVRSESKGEGPDRRVVIYSTDPNASNLPDRDAPRGRRSGPNRGNRNGRSFNGNRGPRNDNRRGGGYRGNSSRPP
;
A
#
# COMPACT_ATOMS: atom_id res chain seq x y z
N ALA A 1 -64.74 12.77 -17.98
CA ALA A 1 -63.48 12.13 -18.37
C ALA A 1 -62.34 12.94 -17.77
N ALA A 2 -61.83 12.49 -16.65
CA ALA A 2 -60.62 13.03 -16.02
C ALA A 2 -59.47 12.09 -16.36
N PRO A 3 -58.25 12.61 -16.67
CA PRO A 3 -57.09 11.77 -16.91
C PRO A 3 -56.49 11.34 -15.58
N VAL A 4 -56.15 10.07 -15.50
CA VAL A 4 -55.46 9.40 -14.41
C VAL A 4 -53.99 9.84 -14.43
N ALA A 5 -53.52 10.45 -13.34
CA ALA A 5 -52.13 10.78 -13.13
C ALA A 5 -51.32 9.49 -12.96
N ALA A 6 -50.31 9.32 -13.80
CA ALA A 6 -49.29 8.26 -13.67
C ALA A 6 -48.43 8.57 -12.46
N ALA A 7 -48.37 7.64 -11.53
CA ALA A 7 -47.41 7.66 -10.42
C ALA A 7 -46.03 7.33 -10.96
N GLU A 8 -45.07 8.23 -10.74
CA GLU A 8 -43.63 7.96 -10.89
C GLU A 8 -43.22 6.93 -9.84
N PRO A 9 -42.36 5.94 -10.18
CA PRO A 9 -41.80 5.04 -9.20
C PRO A 9 -40.73 5.78 -8.41
N GLU A 10 -40.89 5.82 -7.09
CA GLU A 10 -39.85 6.21 -6.14
C GLU A 10 -38.55 5.40 -6.38
N PRO A 11 -37.38 6.03 -6.38
CA PRO A 11 -36.13 5.30 -6.43
C PRO A 11 -35.94 4.53 -5.12
N ALA A 12 -35.67 3.24 -5.25
CA ALA A 12 -35.27 2.37 -4.15
C ALA A 12 -34.07 2.96 -3.38
N PRO A 13 -34.01 2.77 -2.05
CA PRO A 13 -32.88 3.25 -1.27
C PRO A 13 -31.61 2.56 -1.75
N ALA A 14 -30.62 3.38 -2.14
CA ALA A 14 -29.26 2.94 -2.42
C ALA A 14 -28.74 2.21 -1.18
N GLU A 15 -28.22 1.00 -1.38
CA GLU A 15 -27.43 0.28 -0.41
C GLU A 15 -26.35 1.24 0.13
N GLU A 16 -26.45 1.59 1.40
CA GLU A 16 -25.36 2.16 2.17
C GLU A 16 -24.20 1.17 2.11
N ALA A 17 -23.26 1.46 1.22
CA ALA A 17 -21.94 0.83 1.26
C ALA A 17 -21.40 1.09 2.67
N ALA A 18 -21.19 0.00 3.41
CA ALA A 18 -20.60 0.03 4.73
C ALA A 18 -19.33 0.90 4.68
N GLU A 19 -19.41 2.12 5.18
CA GLU A 19 -18.26 2.92 5.55
C GLU A 19 -17.50 2.12 6.59
N GLN A 20 -16.38 1.57 6.17
CA GLN A 20 -15.36 1.09 7.09
C GLN A 20 -15.01 2.25 8.01
N PRO A 21 -15.04 2.09 9.33
CA PRO A 21 -14.60 3.13 10.21
C PRO A 21 -13.14 3.45 9.86
N ALA A 22 -12.95 4.61 9.21
CA ALA A 22 -11.64 5.20 9.04
C ALA A 22 -10.99 5.25 10.42
N ALA A 23 -9.75 4.78 10.50
CA ALA A 23 -8.95 4.86 11.71
C ALA A 23 -8.84 6.35 12.11
N GLU A 24 -9.78 6.84 12.89
CA GLU A 24 -9.59 7.99 13.74
C GLU A 24 -8.72 7.52 14.88
N ASP A 25 -7.44 7.75 14.79
CA ASP A 25 -6.64 7.98 16.00
C ASP A 25 -5.31 8.65 15.66
N ALA A 26 -5.34 9.97 15.60
CA ALA A 26 -4.18 10.80 15.86
C ALA A 26 -4.48 11.59 17.13
N ALA A 27 -4.56 10.88 18.27
CA ALA A 27 -4.48 11.49 19.59
C ALA A 27 -3.01 11.50 20.04
N PRO A 28 -2.57 12.56 20.78
CA PRO A 28 -1.19 12.67 21.26
C PRO A 28 -0.85 11.46 22.13
N ALA A 29 0.43 11.09 22.16
CA ALA A 29 1.01 9.94 22.82
C ALA A 29 0.48 9.75 24.26
N GLU A 30 -0.68 9.10 24.39
CA GLU A 30 -1.14 8.57 25.66
C GLU A 30 -0.29 7.34 25.98
N ALA A 31 0.22 7.32 27.22
CA ALA A 31 1.01 6.21 27.71
C ALA A 31 0.19 4.91 27.63
N GLU A 32 0.69 3.94 26.89
CA GLU A 32 0.06 2.63 26.79
C GLU A 32 0.15 1.91 28.13
N THR A 33 -0.97 1.42 28.62
CA THR A 33 -1.01 0.56 29.81
C THR A 33 -0.84 -0.89 29.35
N PRO A 34 0.16 -1.62 29.86
CA PRO A 34 0.35 -3.02 29.49
C PRO A 34 -0.85 -3.85 29.95
N LEU A 35 -1.32 -4.73 29.10
CA LEU A 35 -2.38 -5.70 29.36
C LEU A 35 -1.80 -7.11 29.37
N ASP A 36 -2.29 -7.92 30.31
CA ASP A 36 -1.96 -9.35 30.33
C ASP A 36 -2.87 -10.10 29.35
N ILE A 37 -2.30 -10.65 28.28
CA ILE A 37 -3.01 -11.42 27.26
C ILE A 37 -3.68 -12.66 27.89
N ALA A 38 -3.04 -13.28 28.88
CA ALA A 38 -3.58 -14.49 29.53
C ALA A 38 -4.80 -14.21 30.42
N ALA A 39 -4.97 -12.95 30.85
CA ALA A 39 -6.10 -12.54 31.68
C ALA A 39 -7.37 -12.26 30.88
N ASP A 40 -7.24 -11.95 29.58
CA ASP A 40 -8.37 -11.66 28.68
C ASP A 40 -8.57 -12.79 27.67
N PRO A 41 -9.65 -13.60 27.78
CA PRO A 41 -9.91 -14.72 26.87
C PRO A 41 -10.09 -14.27 25.40
N ARG A 42 -10.46 -13.02 25.16
CA ARG A 42 -10.60 -12.47 23.82
C ARG A 42 -9.26 -12.19 23.17
N LEU A 43 -8.30 -11.64 23.92
CA LEU A 43 -6.93 -11.43 23.44
C LEU A 43 -6.25 -12.77 23.20
N GLN A 44 -6.48 -13.75 24.07
CA GLN A 44 -5.98 -15.10 23.86
C GLN A 44 -6.54 -15.72 22.58
N ALA A 45 -7.84 -15.58 22.31
CA ALA A 45 -8.45 -16.07 21.07
C ALA A 45 -7.88 -15.39 19.82
N ALA A 46 -7.55 -14.10 19.91
CA ALA A 46 -6.87 -13.39 18.79
C ALA A 46 -5.46 -13.96 18.56
N VAL A 47 -4.70 -14.20 19.61
CA VAL A 47 -3.35 -14.78 19.53
C VAL A 47 -3.40 -16.20 18.97
N ASP A 48 -4.32 -17.04 19.45
CA ASP A 48 -4.50 -18.42 18.98
C ASP A 48 -4.91 -18.47 17.50
N TYR A 49 -5.67 -17.47 17.04
CA TYR A 49 -6.05 -17.32 15.64
C TYR A 49 -4.88 -16.85 14.77
N LEU A 50 -4.10 -15.87 15.23
CA LEU A 50 -3.01 -15.28 14.45
C LEU A 50 -1.77 -16.18 14.37
N THR A 51 -1.46 -16.93 15.44
CA THR A 51 -0.26 -17.78 15.52
C THR A 51 -0.10 -18.73 14.32
N PRO A 52 -1.11 -19.56 13.95
CA PRO A 52 -0.97 -20.44 12.79
C PRO A 52 -0.85 -19.68 11.48
N ILE A 53 -1.46 -18.49 11.36
CA ILE A 53 -1.35 -17.66 10.17
C ILE A 53 0.09 -17.15 10.02
N PHE A 54 0.72 -16.69 11.10
CA PHE A 54 2.10 -16.20 11.07
C PHE A 54 3.08 -17.31 10.68
N HIS A 55 2.91 -18.51 11.21
CA HIS A 55 3.72 -19.68 10.79
C HIS A 55 3.53 -20.01 9.31
N LEU A 56 2.29 -19.97 8.78
CA LEU A 56 2.01 -20.19 7.36
C LEU A 56 2.61 -19.09 6.48
N MET A 57 2.79 -17.87 7.01
CA MET A 57 3.46 -16.77 6.33
C MET A 57 4.99 -16.83 6.44
N GLY A 58 5.54 -17.85 7.09
CA GLY A 58 6.97 -18.09 7.21
C GLY A 58 7.64 -17.31 8.34
N VAL A 59 6.89 -16.84 9.33
CA VAL A 59 7.42 -16.21 10.55
C VAL A 59 7.34 -17.22 11.68
N GLU A 60 8.50 -17.65 12.17
CA GLU A 60 8.59 -18.70 13.20
C GLU A 60 8.84 -18.14 14.60
N GLU A 61 9.61 -17.04 14.68
CA GLU A 61 10.01 -16.41 15.94
C GLU A 61 9.29 -15.07 16.13
N PHE A 62 8.28 -15.06 17.00
CA PHE A 62 7.56 -13.85 17.37
C PHE A 62 6.98 -13.94 18.79
N THR A 63 6.78 -12.81 19.40
CA THR A 63 6.14 -12.65 20.71
C THR A 63 5.02 -11.66 20.61
N PHE A 64 3.95 -11.90 21.38
CA PHE A 64 2.85 -10.97 21.50
C PHE A 64 2.91 -10.25 22.84
N THR A 65 2.72 -8.93 22.81
CA THR A 65 2.42 -8.12 23.97
C THR A 65 1.17 -7.32 23.70
N ALA A 66 0.42 -6.96 24.72
CA ALA A 66 -0.79 -6.17 24.55
C ALA A 66 -0.71 -4.89 25.37
N GLY A 67 -1.17 -3.80 24.77
CA GLY A 67 -1.29 -2.50 25.41
C GLY A 67 -2.66 -1.88 25.18
N LYS A 68 -3.11 -1.07 26.14
CA LYS A 68 -4.33 -0.28 26.00
C LYS A 68 -3.96 1.17 25.78
N LYS A 69 -4.43 1.74 24.66
CA LYS A 69 -4.27 3.14 24.31
C LYS A 69 -5.67 3.77 24.19
N GLY A 70 -6.07 4.52 25.22
CA GLY A 70 -7.43 5.06 25.31
C GLY A 70 -8.49 3.94 25.28
N GLU A 71 -9.36 3.92 24.29
CA GLU A 71 -10.37 2.86 24.10
C GLU A 71 -9.88 1.70 23.22
N ALA A 72 -8.75 1.87 22.54
CA ALA A 72 -8.21 0.85 21.64
C ALA A 72 -7.24 -0.09 22.38
N THR A 73 -7.33 -1.36 22.08
CA THR A 73 -6.34 -2.37 22.49
C THR A 73 -5.42 -2.65 21.33
N ILE A 74 -4.11 -2.56 21.54
CA ILE A 74 -3.10 -2.80 20.54
C ILE A 74 -2.34 -4.08 20.88
N LEU A 75 -2.31 -5.02 19.95
CA LEU A 75 -1.47 -6.21 20.01
C LEU A 75 -0.15 -5.90 19.30
N HIS A 76 0.92 -5.79 20.07
CA HIS A 76 2.26 -5.63 19.53
C HIS A 76 2.86 -6.98 19.20
N VAL A 77 3.46 -7.08 18.05
CA VAL A 77 4.17 -8.28 17.57
C VAL A 77 5.63 -7.94 17.43
N GLU A 78 6.48 -8.60 18.20
CA GLU A 78 7.93 -8.46 18.12
C GLU A 78 8.55 -9.78 17.66
N GLY A 79 9.66 -9.72 16.92
CA GLY A 79 10.33 -10.92 16.41
C GLY A 79 11.30 -10.63 15.27
N ALA A 80 11.74 -11.69 14.63
CA ALA A 80 12.61 -11.63 13.47
C ALA A 80 11.83 -11.77 12.16
N HIS A 81 12.29 -11.11 11.11
CA HIS A 81 11.72 -11.24 9.75
C HIS A 81 10.23 -10.91 9.60
N LEU A 82 9.73 -9.94 10.35
CA LEU A 82 8.33 -9.54 10.38
C LEU A 82 7.81 -8.87 9.10
N GLY A 83 8.66 -8.67 8.08
CA GLY A 83 8.30 -7.96 6.85
C GLY A 83 7.11 -8.55 6.10
N ALA A 84 6.91 -9.88 6.16
CA ALA A 84 5.77 -10.55 5.56
C ALA A 84 4.44 -10.16 6.24
N LEU A 85 4.45 -9.97 7.57
CA LEU A 85 3.28 -9.57 8.35
C LEU A 85 2.91 -8.10 8.13
N ILE A 86 3.90 -7.25 7.86
CA ILE A 86 3.67 -5.84 7.51
C ILE A 86 3.09 -5.75 6.10
N GLY A 87 3.73 -6.44 5.16
CA GLY A 87 3.38 -6.39 3.75
C GLY A 87 3.76 -5.06 3.10
N ARG A 88 3.19 -4.81 1.92
CA ARG A 88 3.43 -3.57 1.20
C ARG A 88 2.65 -2.43 1.85
N ARG A 89 3.38 -1.45 2.41
CA ARG A 89 2.80 -0.26 3.08
C ARG A 89 1.89 -0.56 4.27
N GLY A 90 2.05 -1.72 4.92
CA GLY A 90 1.22 -2.10 6.04
C GLY A 90 -0.13 -2.74 5.67
N GLU A 91 -0.44 -2.96 4.38
CA GLU A 91 -1.71 -3.53 3.91
C GLU A 91 -1.99 -4.91 4.53
N THR A 92 -0.96 -5.75 4.67
CA THR A 92 -1.11 -7.07 5.31
C THR A 92 -1.39 -6.94 6.79
N MET A 93 -0.67 -6.05 7.47
CA MET A 93 -0.87 -5.77 8.89
C MET A 93 -2.29 -5.24 9.18
N GLU A 94 -2.80 -4.33 8.35
CA GLU A 94 -4.18 -3.84 8.47
C GLU A 94 -5.21 -4.94 8.26
N SER A 95 -4.99 -5.82 7.27
CA SER A 95 -5.87 -6.98 7.02
C SER A 95 -5.87 -7.97 8.18
N LEU A 96 -4.70 -8.26 8.76
CA LEU A 96 -4.56 -9.11 9.95
C LEU A 96 -5.23 -8.48 11.16
N SER A 97 -5.09 -7.17 11.34
CA SER A 97 -5.73 -6.39 12.40
C SER A 97 -7.26 -6.48 12.30
N TYR A 98 -7.79 -6.32 11.08
CA TYR A 98 -9.22 -6.47 10.83
C TYR A 98 -9.74 -7.88 11.16
N LEU A 99 -9.05 -8.93 10.69
CA LEU A 99 -9.42 -10.32 10.97
C LEU A 99 -9.38 -10.64 12.47
N ALA A 100 -8.33 -10.20 13.17
CA ALA A 100 -8.24 -10.35 14.62
C ALA A 100 -9.37 -9.63 15.35
N SER A 101 -9.71 -8.43 14.93
CA SER A 101 -10.85 -7.67 15.47
C SER A 101 -12.18 -8.43 15.29
N LEU A 102 -12.39 -9.08 14.15
CA LEU A 102 -13.58 -9.93 13.92
C LEU A 102 -13.64 -11.11 14.89
N VAL A 103 -12.50 -11.78 15.14
CA VAL A 103 -12.42 -12.91 16.08
C VAL A 103 -12.80 -12.48 17.50
N VAL A 104 -12.20 -11.39 17.98
CA VAL A 104 -12.43 -10.82 19.31
C VAL A 104 -13.88 -10.40 19.48
N ASN A 105 -14.46 -9.73 18.49
CA ASN A 105 -15.83 -9.20 18.57
C ASN A 105 -16.92 -10.22 18.22
N ARG A 106 -16.53 -11.45 17.83
CA ARG A 106 -17.45 -12.59 17.72
C ARG A 106 -17.79 -13.21 19.08
N MET A 107 -16.94 -12.99 20.08
CA MET A 107 -17.18 -13.45 21.45
C MET A 107 -18.17 -12.54 22.17
N GLU A 108 -18.87 -13.06 23.16
CA GLU A 108 -19.83 -12.29 23.96
C GLU A 108 -19.15 -11.15 24.72
N GLY A 109 -19.79 -9.96 24.76
CA GLY A 109 -19.36 -8.79 25.52
C GLY A 109 -19.34 -7.50 24.70
N PRO A 110 -18.87 -6.39 25.28
CA PRO A 110 -18.82 -5.10 24.62
C PRO A 110 -17.84 -5.12 23.43
N TYR A 111 -18.08 -4.24 22.46
CA TYR A 111 -17.18 -4.08 21.30
C TYR A 111 -15.78 -3.64 21.73
N VAL A 112 -14.76 -4.31 21.23
CA VAL A 112 -13.35 -4.00 21.48
C VAL A 112 -12.71 -3.51 20.19
N LYS A 113 -12.15 -2.30 20.21
CA LYS A 113 -11.30 -1.81 19.12
C LYS A 113 -9.94 -2.48 19.25
N LEU A 114 -9.67 -3.50 18.42
CA LEU A 114 -8.39 -4.20 18.39
C LEU A 114 -7.58 -3.78 17.19
N GLY A 115 -6.34 -3.35 17.43
CA GLY A 115 -5.32 -3.08 16.43
C GLY A 115 -4.13 -4.02 16.59
N ILE A 116 -3.40 -4.27 15.49
CA ILE A 116 -2.10 -4.95 15.52
C ILE A 116 -1.03 -3.92 15.12
N ASP A 117 0.09 -3.95 15.84
CA ASP A 117 1.30 -3.23 15.47
C ASP A 117 2.49 -4.19 15.43
N VAL A 118 3.17 -4.23 14.30
CA VAL A 118 4.26 -5.16 14.03
C VAL A 118 5.58 -4.39 14.06
N GLY A 119 6.38 -4.61 15.11
CA GLY A 119 7.71 -4.00 15.27
C GLY A 119 7.72 -2.48 15.27
N GLY A 120 6.66 -1.83 15.77
CA GLY A 120 6.54 -0.36 15.78
C GLY A 120 6.41 0.25 14.37
N TYR A 121 5.89 -0.53 13.42
CA TYR A 121 5.82 -0.11 12.01
C TYR A 121 5.00 1.16 11.82
N ARG A 122 3.89 1.35 12.57
CA ARG A 122 3.02 2.53 12.40
C ARG A 122 3.76 3.83 12.61
N ASN A 123 4.46 3.97 13.72
CA ASN A 123 5.24 5.18 14.03
C ASN A 123 6.37 5.39 13.01
N LYS A 124 7.11 4.31 12.70
CA LYS A 124 8.17 4.38 11.69
C LYS A 124 7.64 4.79 10.31
N ARG A 125 6.48 4.30 9.92
CA ARG A 125 5.85 4.66 8.64
C ARG A 125 5.42 6.12 8.59
N GLU A 126 4.93 6.66 9.70
CA GLU A 126 4.57 8.07 9.84
C GLU A 126 5.81 8.96 9.69
N ASP A 127 6.91 8.63 10.35
CA ASP A 127 8.19 9.34 10.22
C ASP A 127 8.71 9.29 8.77
N ASP A 128 8.66 8.12 8.14
CA ASP A 128 9.09 7.93 6.75
C ASP A 128 8.23 8.78 5.78
N LEU A 129 6.92 8.86 5.98
CA LEU A 129 6.00 9.65 5.17
C LEU A 129 6.24 11.15 5.35
N THR A 130 6.45 11.60 6.59
CA THR A 130 6.79 12.99 6.90
C THR A 130 8.11 13.39 6.25
N ALA A 131 9.15 12.58 6.39
CA ALA A 131 10.43 12.81 5.75
C ALA A 131 10.33 12.81 4.21
N LEU A 132 9.50 11.94 3.65
CA LEU A 132 9.22 11.90 2.22
C LEU A 132 8.51 13.17 1.75
N ALA A 133 7.49 13.63 2.48
CA ALA A 133 6.75 14.85 2.17
C ALA A 133 7.66 16.09 2.14
N VAL A 134 8.51 16.26 3.16
CA VAL A 134 9.50 17.34 3.22
C VAL A 134 10.47 17.30 2.04
N ARG A 135 10.99 16.11 1.72
CA ARG A 135 11.91 15.92 0.58
C ARG A 135 11.26 16.28 -0.75
N ILE A 136 10.00 15.88 -0.96
CA ILE A 136 9.26 16.19 -2.19
C ILE A 136 8.90 17.67 -2.24
N ALA A 137 8.44 18.27 -1.15
CA ALA A 137 8.14 19.69 -1.07
C ALA A 137 9.35 20.55 -1.47
N ASN A 138 10.53 20.26 -0.90
CA ASN A 138 11.78 20.93 -1.27
C ASN A 138 12.15 20.75 -2.74
N ARG A 139 11.86 19.57 -3.33
CA ARG A 139 12.06 19.34 -4.76
C ARG A 139 11.11 20.19 -5.61
N VAL A 140 9.83 20.27 -5.24
CA VAL A 140 8.80 21.07 -5.93
C VAL A 140 9.17 22.56 -5.88
N ILE A 141 9.62 23.08 -4.74
CA ILE A 141 10.09 24.47 -4.61
C ILE A 141 11.25 24.73 -5.57
N ARG A 142 12.23 23.84 -5.61
CA ARG A 142 13.43 24.03 -6.44
C ARG A 142 13.16 23.92 -7.94
N THR A 143 12.26 23.02 -8.35
CA THR A 143 12.01 22.72 -9.77
C THR A 143 10.84 23.51 -10.36
N GLY A 144 9.95 24.03 -9.53
CA GLY A 144 8.69 24.65 -9.94
C GLY A 144 7.72 23.67 -10.62
N CYS A 145 7.98 22.36 -10.55
CA CYS A 145 7.15 21.30 -11.14
C CYS A 145 6.32 20.63 -10.05
N TYR A 146 5.06 20.25 -10.36
CA TYR A 146 4.28 19.49 -9.40
C TYR A 146 4.76 18.04 -9.33
N TYR A 147 4.58 17.42 -8.17
CA TYR A 147 4.89 16.03 -7.94
C TYR A 147 3.63 15.24 -7.56
N GLU A 148 3.36 14.16 -8.29
CA GLU A 148 2.26 13.23 -8.01
C GLU A 148 2.81 12.02 -7.26
N MET A 149 2.33 11.84 -6.03
CA MET A 149 2.74 10.73 -5.18
C MET A 149 2.02 9.44 -5.60
N GLU A 150 2.45 8.32 -5.05
CA GLU A 150 1.75 7.04 -5.24
C GLU A 150 0.40 7.03 -4.50
N PRO A 151 -0.56 6.20 -4.95
CA PRO A 151 -1.81 6.00 -4.22
C PRO A 151 -1.55 5.53 -2.78
N MET A 152 -2.33 6.04 -1.84
CA MET A 152 -2.17 5.74 -0.43
C MET A 152 -3.49 5.87 0.32
N ASN A 153 -3.58 5.28 1.50
CA ASN A 153 -4.77 5.29 2.33
C ASN A 153 -5.09 6.71 2.88
N PRO A 154 -6.29 6.96 3.40
CA PRO A 154 -6.69 8.28 3.89
C PRO A 154 -5.79 8.82 5.01
N TYR A 155 -5.36 7.95 5.92
CA TYR A 155 -4.49 8.32 7.04
C TYR A 155 -3.10 8.77 6.55
N GLU A 156 -2.47 8.01 5.66
CA GLU A 156 -1.19 8.38 5.05
C GLU A 156 -1.27 9.73 4.29
N ARG A 157 -2.41 9.96 3.60
CA ARG A 157 -2.62 11.24 2.93
C ARG A 157 -2.74 12.40 3.91
N HIS A 158 -3.37 12.18 5.06
CA HIS A 158 -3.47 13.19 6.13
C HIS A 158 -2.09 13.57 6.66
N ILE A 159 -1.22 12.60 6.99
CA ILE A 159 0.16 12.84 7.43
C ILE A 159 0.91 13.73 6.43
N ILE A 160 0.83 13.40 5.14
CA ILE A 160 1.51 14.18 4.10
C ILE A 160 0.93 15.58 3.98
N HIS A 161 -0.39 15.75 4.05
CA HIS A 161 -1.02 17.07 4.02
C HIS A 161 -0.58 17.94 5.19
N THR A 162 -0.52 17.35 6.39
CA THR A 162 -0.04 18.03 7.60
C THR A 162 1.41 18.47 7.45
N ALA A 163 2.30 17.56 7.05
CA ALA A 163 3.72 17.85 6.86
C ALA A 163 3.97 18.90 5.77
N VAL A 164 3.20 18.90 4.68
CA VAL A 164 3.32 19.90 3.60
C VAL A 164 2.75 21.25 4.01
N ALA A 165 1.72 21.28 4.86
CA ALA A 165 1.14 22.55 5.34
C ALA A 165 2.10 23.39 6.20
N GLU A 166 3.09 22.74 6.83
CA GLU A 166 4.15 23.41 7.60
C GLU A 166 5.25 24.04 6.73
N ILE A 167 5.25 23.77 5.42
CA ILE A 167 6.31 24.19 4.50
C ILE A 167 5.79 25.32 3.61
N GLU A 168 6.42 26.48 3.69
CA GLU A 168 6.11 27.62 2.82
C GLU A 168 6.53 27.35 1.36
N GLY A 169 5.77 27.89 0.42
CA GLY A 169 6.08 27.78 -1.02
C GLY A 169 5.49 26.56 -1.72
N VAL A 170 4.75 25.71 -1.03
CA VAL A 170 4.05 24.54 -1.58
C VAL A 170 2.61 24.45 -1.07
N ARG A 171 1.80 23.73 -1.81
CA ARG A 171 0.46 23.31 -1.41
C ARG A 171 0.22 21.86 -1.83
N SER A 172 -0.59 21.16 -1.08
CA SER A 172 -0.96 19.76 -1.37
C SER A 172 -2.45 19.62 -1.67
N GLU A 173 -2.77 18.71 -2.57
CA GLU A 173 -4.14 18.39 -2.99
C GLU A 173 -4.29 16.88 -3.17
N SER A 174 -5.40 16.30 -2.69
CA SER A 174 -5.71 14.90 -2.93
C SER A 174 -6.49 14.73 -4.23
N LYS A 175 -5.96 13.94 -5.17
CA LYS A 175 -6.57 13.63 -6.48
C LYS A 175 -6.81 12.13 -6.67
N GLY A 176 -7.82 11.80 -7.47
CA GLY A 176 -8.24 10.42 -7.72
C GLY A 176 -9.37 9.97 -6.81
N GLU A 177 -9.87 8.76 -7.04
CA GLU A 177 -11.00 8.16 -6.33
C GLU A 177 -10.62 6.78 -5.79
N GLY A 178 -11.26 6.38 -4.70
CA GLY A 178 -11.06 5.06 -4.10
C GLY A 178 -9.58 4.71 -3.85
N PRO A 179 -9.13 3.52 -4.25
CA PRO A 179 -7.78 3.02 -4.00
C PRO A 179 -6.69 3.77 -4.81
N ASP A 180 -7.08 4.48 -5.89
CA ASP A 180 -6.13 5.24 -6.72
C ASP A 180 -5.91 6.67 -6.22
N ARG A 181 -6.58 7.07 -5.15
CA ARG A 181 -6.47 8.41 -4.59
C ARG A 181 -5.09 8.66 -3.98
N ARG A 182 -4.49 9.80 -4.34
CA ARG A 182 -3.11 10.17 -4.02
C ARG A 182 -2.96 11.65 -3.71
N VAL A 183 -1.85 12.02 -3.10
CA VAL A 183 -1.50 13.42 -2.86
C VAL A 183 -0.67 13.94 -4.03
N VAL A 184 -0.96 15.17 -4.45
CA VAL A 184 -0.19 15.93 -5.43
C VAL A 184 0.29 17.21 -4.75
N ILE A 185 1.58 17.48 -4.86
CA ILE A 185 2.21 18.65 -4.26
C ILE A 185 2.56 19.65 -5.37
N TYR A 186 2.08 20.89 -5.23
CA TYR A 186 2.26 21.98 -6.17
C TYR A 186 3.11 23.09 -5.57
N SER A 187 3.85 23.79 -6.42
CA SER A 187 4.45 25.08 -6.02
C SER A 187 3.38 26.17 -5.93
N THR A 188 3.50 27.03 -4.93
CA THR A 188 2.69 28.26 -4.80
C THR A 188 3.34 29.47 -5.47
N ASP A 189 4.57 29.33 -6.00
CA ASP A 189 5.25 30.40 -6.74
C ASP A 189 4.45 30.70 -8.03
N PRO A 190 4.01 31.96 -8.23
CA PRO A 190 3.29 32.38 -9.43
C PRO A 190 4.11 32.19 -10.73
N ASN A 191 5.44 32.14 -10.64
CA ASN A 191 6.32 31.90 -11.78
C ASN A 191 6.62 30.40 -12.00
N ALA A 192 6.15 29.51 -11.12
CA ALA A 192 6.35 28.09 -11.27
C ALA A 192 5.57 27.58 -12.48
N SER A 193 6.20 26.71 -13.27
CA SER A 193 5.57 26.12 -14.46
C SER A 193 4.39 25.19 -14.08
N ASN A 194 4.41 24.63 -12.88
CA ASN A 194 3.46 23.60 -12.41
C ASN A 194 3.17 22.53 -13.48
N LEU A 195 4.22 22.13 -14.23
CA LEU A 195 4.19 20.99 -15.13
C LEU A 195 4.54 19.71 -14.37
N PRO A 196 4.16 18.55 -14.89
CA PRO A 196 4.53 17.29 -14.26
C PRO A 196 6.05 17.14 -14.20
N ASP A 197 6.57 16.74 -13.04
CA ASP A 197 7.98 16.42 -12.89
C ASP A 197 8.33 15.19 -13.76
N ARG A 198 9.13 15.41 -14.82
CA ARG A 198 9.51 14.34 -15.77
C ARG A 198 10.49 13.34 -15.19
N ASP A 199 11.23 13.73 -14.15
CA ASP A 199 12.21 12.90 -13.47
C ASP A 199 11.64 12.22 -12.24
N ALA A 200 10.34 12.42 -11.95
CA ALA A 200 9.66 11.69 -10.90
C ALA A 200 9.68 10.19 -11.23
N PRO A 201 10.07 9.31 -10.29
CA PRO A 201 9.94 7.88 -10.48
C PRO A 201 8.46 7.56 -10.73
N ARG A 202 8.16 7.27 -11.99
CA ARG A 202 6.80 6.90 -12.40
C ARG A 202 6.49 5.59 -11.72
N GLY A 203 5.64 5.61 -10.70
CA GLY A 203 5.04 4.41 -10.15
C GLY A 203 4.52 3.58 -11.32
N ARG A 204 4.79 2.28 -11.30
CA ARG A 204 4.38 1.36 -12.37
C ARG A 204 2.90 1.58 -12.62
N ARG A 205 2.58 2.33 -13.67
CA ARG A 205 1.22 2.39 -14.19
C ARG A 205 0.85 0.96 -14.54
N SER A 206 -0.11 0.40 -13.85
CA SER A 206 -0.86 -0.76 -14.31
C SER A 206 -1.47 -0.38 -15.66
N GLY A 207 -0.73 -0.61 -16.73
CA GLY A 207 -1.24 -0.41 -18.08
C GLY A 207 -2.40 -1.38 -18.29
N PRO A 208 -3.50 -0.94 -18.94
CA PRO A 208 -4.54 -1.86 -19.32
C PRO A 208 -3.91 -2.95 -20.20
N ASN A 209 -4.13 -4.19 -19.79
CA ASN A 209 -3.78 -5.41 -20.49
C ASN A 209 -4.24 -5.30 -21.95
N ARG A 210 -3.32 -4.90 -22.84
CA ARG A 210 -3.56 -4.98 -24.28
C ARG A 210 -3.57 -6.45 -24.66
N GLY A 211 -4.80 -6.96 -24.76
CA GLY A 211 -5.12 -8.29 -25.23
C GLY A 211 -4.25 -8.70 -26.41
N ASN A 212 -3.69 -9.87 -26.22
CA ASN A 212 -3.06 -10.72 -27.20
C ASN A 212 -3.90 -10.78 -28.48
N ARG A 213 -3.56 -10.00 -29.50
CA ARG A 213 -4.01 -10.23 -30.89
C ARG A 213 -3.03 -11.14 -31.57
N ASN A 214 -3.32 -12.42 -31.43
CA ASN A 214 -2.79 -13.49 -32.24
C ASN A 214 -3.24 -13.26 -33.70
N GLY A 215 -2.41 -12.61 -34.47
CA GLY A 215 -2.57 -12.44 -35.93
C GLY A 215 -1.61 -13.38 -36.65
N ARG A 216 -2.10 -14.60 -36.93
CA ARG A 216 -1.49 -15.46 -37.95
C ARG A 216 -1.45 -14.70 -39.26
N SER A 217 -0.27 -14.44 -39.82
CA SER A 217 -0.11 -14.23 -41.25
C SER A 217 0.88 -15.26 -41.79
N PHE A 218 0.32 -16.22 -42.43
CA PHE A 218 0.99 -17.10 -43.37
C PHE A 218 1.29 -16.26 -44.63
N ASN A 219 2.53 -16.11 -45.01
CA ASN A 219 2.82 -16.07 -46.46
C ASN A 219 4.23 -16.57 -46.71
N GLY A 220 4.25 -17.67 -47.47
CA GLY A 220 5.44 -18.26 -47.99
C GLY A 220 5.98 -17.45 -49.16
N ASN A 221 7.26 -17.47 -49.38
CA ASN A 221 7.79 -17.65 -50.69
C ASN A 221 9.26 -18.13 -50.69
N ARG A 222 9.43 -19.06 -51.58
CA ARG A 222 10.58 -19.84 -52.08
C ARG A 222 11.88 -19.05 -52.24
N GLY A 223 12.97 -19.67 -51.91
CA GLY A 223 14.27 -19.98 -52.34
C GLY A 223 14.98 -19.09 -53.41
N PRO A 224 16.18 -19.36 -53.91
CA PRO A 224 16.99 -20.59 -53.87
C PRO A 224 18.49 -20.37 -53.51
N ARG A 225 19.14 -21.48 -53.22
CA ARG A 225 20.55 -21.88 -53.39
C ARG A 225 21.58 -20.85 -53.90
N ASN A 226 22.71 -20.75 -53.22
CA ASN A 226 23.97 -20.85 -53.95
C ASN A 226 25.09 -21.45 -53.07
N ASP A 227 25.67 -22.50 -53.63
CA ASP A 227 26.93 -23.13 -53.28
C ASP A 227 28.10 -22.16 -53.44
N ASN A 228 29.12 -22.26 -52.66
CA ASN A 228 30.51 -22.47 -53.05
C ASN A 228 31.45 -22.39 -51.85
N ARG A 229 31.98 -23.53 -51.47
CA ARG A 229 33.31 -24.08 -51.77
C ARG A 229 34.49 -23.36 -51.12
N ARG A 230 35.25 -24.24 -50.44
CA ARG A 230 36.72 -24.27 -50.28
C ARG A 230 37.27 -23.28 -49.26
N GLY A 231 38.18 -23.67 -48.41
CA GLY A 231 39.07 -24.83 -48.34
C GLY A 231 40.14 -24.48 -47.32
N GLY A 232 40.70 -25.53 -46.79
CA GLY A 232 42.11 -25.61 -46.40
C GLY A 232 42.50 -24.79 -45.16
N GLY A 233 43.12 -25.25 -44.21
CA GLY A 233 44.00 -26.35 -44.04
C GLY A 233 44.94 -26.07 -42.88
N TYR A 234 45.23 -27.11 -42.17
CA TYR A 234 46.52 -27.46 -41.55
C TYR A 234 47.03 -26.74 -40.30
N ARG A 235 47.19 -27.64 -39.30
CA ARG A 235 48.40 -27.89 -38.46
C ARG A 235 48.67 -26.85 -37.38
N GLY A 236 48.95 -27.18 -36.21
CA GLY A 236 49.44 -28.40 -35.57
C GLY A 236 50.28 -27.98 -34.41
N ASN A 237 50.27 -28.84 -33.49
CA ASN A 237 51.39 -29.20 -32.64
C ASN A 237 51.55 -28.49 -31.25
N SER A 238 51.18 -29.20 -30.28
CA SER A 238 51.99 -29.85 -29.21
C SER A 238 52.88 -28.93 -28.36
N SER A 239 52.69 -28.92 -27.07
CA SER A 239 53.50 -29.66 -26.11
C SER A 239 53.20 -29.25 -24.68
N ARG A 240 53.00 -30.24 -23.88
CA ARG A 240 53.10 -30.32 -22.41
C ARG A 240 54.58 -30.57 -22.05
N PRO A 241 54.93 -30.73 -20.80
CA PRO A 241 54.91 -29.97 -19.55
C PRO A 241 56.39 -29.85 -19.02
N PRO A 242 56.71 -29.64 -17.79
CA PRO A 242 56.30 -30.37 -16.59
C PRO A 242 55.54 -29.56 -15.54
#